data_d6d5e411d5ed2211a63ba40cf4a2b1dc
#
_entry.id   d6d5e411d5ed2211a63ba40cf4a2b1dc
#
_cell.length_a   1.000
_cell.length_b   1.000
_cell.length_c   1.000
_cell.angle_alpha   90.00
_cell.angle_beta   90.00
_cell.angle_gamma   90.00
#
_symmetry.space_group_name_H-M   'P 1'
#
loop_
_entity.id
_entity.type
_entity.pdbx_description
1 polymer ?
#
loop_
_entity_poly.entity_id
_entity_poly.type
_entity_poly.pdbx_seq_one_letter_code
_entity_poly.pdbx_strand_id
1 'polypeptide(L)'
;MDGEGVVTIGKQIRKNRPSPTYRAFAGASNTSMGVLKIFPKYYGGKIYHINERRTDKAGEKWADQYQWYCPISSTRRFLLDILPYLRLKTRQANLVLEFIQNKNAFARGKRKGRGGSSPLTQQEIESRERLRRQVRLLNKKGKYARSGGDG
;
A
#
# COMPACT_ATOMS: atom_id res chain seq x y z
N MET A 1 -12.41 2.77 -6.79
CA MET A 1 -11.21 2.47 -5.97
C MET A 1 -10.90 0.97 -5.84
N ASP A 2 -11.88 0.12 -5.67
CA ASP A 2 -11.61 -1.31 -5.41
C ASP A 2 -10.82 -2.04 -6.50
N GLY A 3 -11.05 -1.71 -7.76
CA GLY A 3 -10.39 -2.38 -8.89
C GLY A 3 -8.97 -1.86 -9.19
N GLU A 4 -8.75 -0.58 -9.02
CA GLU A 4 -7.54 0.14 -9.44
C GLU A 4 -6.71 0.70 -8.28
N GLY A 5 -7.12 0.41 -7.05
CA GLY A 5 -6.41 0.83 -5.86
C GLY A 5 -5.37 -0.18 -5.38
N VAL A 6 -4.35 0.31 -4.71
CA VAL A 6 -3.33 -0.47 -4.03
C VAL A 6 -3.48 -0.29 -2.53
N VAL A 7 -3.59 -1.39 -1.79
CA VAL A 7 -3.56 -1.41 -0.32
C VAL A 7 -2.67 -2.57 0.08
N THR A 8 -1.52 -2.29 0.66
CA THR A 8 -0.55 -3.33 1.02
C THR A 8 0.41 -2.89 2.12
N ILE A 9 1.19 -3.85 2.64
CA ILE A 9 2.31 -3.61 3.55
C ILE A 9 3.58 -4.05 2.84
N GLY A 10 4.47 -3.10 2.60
CA GLY A 10 5.79 -3.34 2.01
C GLY A 10 6.83 -3.70 3.04
N LYS A 11 7.83 -4.48 2.65
CA LYS A 11 9.00 -4.84 3.44
C LYS A 11 10.25 -4.47 2.67
N GLN A 12 11.17 -3.80 3.34
CA GLN A 12 12.47 -3.44 2.78
C GLN A 12 13.59 -3.90 3.70
N ILE A 13 14.53 -4.66 3.15
CA ILE A 13 15.75 -5.09 3.84
C ILE A 13 16.89 -4.22 3.33
N ARG A 14 17.60 -3.56 4.24
CA ARG A 14 18.77 -2.75 3.92
C ARG A 14 20.00 -3.33 4.62
N LYS A 15 21.11 -3.45 3.91
CA LYS A 15 22.38 -3.97 4.43
C LYS A 15 22.88 -3.23 5.67
N ASN A 16 22.60 -1.93 5.77
CA ASN A 16 23.09 -1.05 6.84
C ASN A 16 22.12 -0.94 8.04
N ARG A 17 21.05 -1.74 8.07
CA ARG A 17 20.08 -1.71 9.18
C ARG A 17 19.94 -3.08 9.81
N PRO A 18 19.90 -3.15 11.18
CA PRO A 18 19.83 -4.43 11.89
C PRO A 18 18.47 -5.14 11.75
N SER A 19 17.43 -4.43 11.32
CA SER A 19 16.08 -4.98 11.17
C SER A 19 15.42 -4.52 9.87
N PRO A 20 14.48 -5.32 9.32
CA PRO A 20 13.71 -4.91 8.14
C PRO A 20 12.82 -3.71 8.44
N THR A 21 12.51 -2.93 7.43
CA THR A 21 11.56 -1.81 7.50
C THR A 21 10.24 -2.22 6.86
N TYR A 22 9.15 -1.95 7.54
CA TYR A 22 7.78 -2.20 7.05
C TYR A 22 7.05 -0.88 6.86
N ARG A 23 6.33 -0.77 5.75
CA ARG A 23 5.56 0.43 5.42
C ARG A 23 4.16 0.08 4.92
N ALA A 24 3.17 0.84 5.39
CA ALA A 24 1.84 0.83 4.81
C ALA A 24 1.85 1.57 3.47
N PHE A 25 1.27 0.96 2.45
CA PHE A 25 1.07 1.57 1.14
C PHE A 25 -0.41 1.60 0.79
N ALA A 26 -0.86 2.75 0.36
CA ALA A 26 -2.17 2.93 -0.26
C ALA A 26 -2.01 3.86 -1.46
N GLY A 27 -2.78 3.62 -2.50
CA GLY A 27 -2.73 4.42 -3.71
C GLY A 27 -3.82 4.06 -4.69
N ALA A 28 -3.84 4.77 -5.80
CA ALA A 28 -4.78 4.55 -6.88
C ALA A 28 -4.09 4.69 -8.23
N SER A 29 -4.56 3.94 -9.21
CA SER A 29 -4.13 4.05 -10.60
C SER A 29 -5.31 4.26 -11.53
N ASN A 30 -5.10 5.01 -12.60
CA ASN A 30 -6.10 5.24 -13.63
C ASN A 30 -5.42 5.63 -14.94
N THR A 31 -6.08 5.40 -16.06
CA THR A 31 -5.63 5.88 -17.38
C THR A 31 -5.88 7.37 -17.57
N SER A 32 -6.77 7.97 -16.79
CA SER A 32 -7.05 9.39 -16.76
C SER A 32 -6.38 10.06 -15.56
N MET A 33 -5.42 10.94 -15.81
CA MET A 33 -4.78 11.76 -14.78
C MET A 33 -5.79 12.68 -14.06
N GLY A 34 -6.81 13.17 -14.78
CA GLY A 34 -7.85 14.04 -14.21
C GLY A 34 -8.59 13.42 -13.04
N VAL A 35 -8.86 12.11 -13.12
CA VAL A 35 -9.53 11.35 -12.04
C VAL A 35 -8.66 11.29 -10.78
N LEU A 36 -7.35 11.20 -10.94
CA LEU A 36 -6.41 11.08 -9.82
C LEU A 36 -6.11 12.41 -9.12
N LYS A 37 -6.34 13.55 -9.74
CA LYS A 37 -6.01 14.87 -9.20
C LYS A 37 -6.70 15.20 -7.87
N ILE A 38 -7.82 14.58 -7.58
CA ILE A 38 -8.54 14.76 -6.32
C ILE A 38 -7.72 14.27 -5.12
N PHE A 39 -6.94 13.20 -5.28
CA PHE A 39 -6.20 12.60 -4.16
C PHE A 39 -5.07 13.50 -3.64
N PRO A 40 -4.16 14.05 -4.47
CA PRO A 40 -3.15 14.98 -3.99
C PRO A 40 -3.74 16.23 -3.32
N LYS A 41 -4.90 16.68 -3.76
CA LYS A 41 -5.58 17.85 -3.19
C LYS A 41 -5.99 17.62 -1.73
N TYR A 42 -6.48 16.42 -1.39
CA TYR A 42 -6.99 16.12 -0.04
C TYR A 42 -5.95 15.42 0.86
N TYR A 43 -5.03 14.66 0.28
CA TYR A 43 -4.10 13.80 1.03
C TYR A 43 -2.63 14.11 0.76
N GLY A 44 -2.33 14.95 -0.22
CA GLY A 44 -0.97 15.20 -0.65
C GLY A 44 -0.42 14.10 -1.56
N GLY A 45 0.89 14.08 -1.72
CA GLY A 45 1.56 13.13 -2.62
C GLY A 45 1.64 13.62 -4.05
N LYS A 46 2.15 12.76 -4.91
CA LYS A 46 2.36 13.05 -6.34
C LYS A 46 1.72 11.98 -7.21
N ILE A 47 1.35 12.37 -8.42
CA ILE A 47 0.91 11.47 -9.47
C ILE A 47 2.11 11.17 -10.35
N TYR A 48 2.35 9.88 -10.61
CA TYR A 48 3.41 9.39 -11.48
C TYR A 48 2.80 8.88 -12.78
N HIS A 49 3.43 9.23 -13.89
CA HIS A 49 3.13 8.66 -15.19
C HIS A 49 3.92 7.36 -15.35
N ILE A 50 3.23 6.24 -15.48
CA ILE A 50 3.86 4.95 -15.74
C ILE A 50 4.00 4.81 -17.25
N ASN A 51 5.16 5.21 -17.77
CA ASN A 51 5.49 5.05 -19.17
C ASN A 51 6.10 3.66 -19.41
N GLU A 52 5.33 2.62 -19.16
CA GLU A 52 5.75 1.29 -19.53
C GLU A 52 5.50 1.11 -21.04
N ARG A 53 6.58 0.93 -21.78
CA ARG A 53 6.54 0.50 -23.19
C ARG A 53 6.06 -0.96 -23.29
N ARG A 54 4.93 -1.25 -22.69
CA ARG A 54 4.30 -2.56 -22.85
C ARG A 54 3.50 -2.56 -24.11
N THR A 55 3.92 -3.37 -25.04
CA THR A 55 3.10 -3.80 -26.17
C THR A 55 2.41 -5.10 -25.78
N ASP A 56 1.15 -5.25 -26.20
CA ASP A 56 0.48 -6.54 -26.09
C ASP A 56 1.08 -7.56 -27.08
N LYS A 57 0.58 -8.79 -27.06
CA LYS A 57 1.03 -9.84 -27.99
C LYS A 57 0.80 -9.52 -29.48
N ALA A 58 -0.09 -8.59 -29.79
CA ALA A 58 -0.40 -8.11 -31.15
C ALA A 58 0.45 -6.90 -31.54
N GLY A 59 1.33 -6.39 -30.67
CA GLY A 59 2.19 -5.23 -30.92
C GLY A 59 1.51 -3.89 -30.69
N GLU A 60 0.28 -3.84 -30.16
CA GLU A 60 -0.41 -2.61 -29.84
C GLU A 60 0.11 -2.00 -28.55
N LYS A 61 0.32 -0.68 -28.55
CA LYS A 61 0.76 0.07 -27.37
C LYS A 61 -0.38 0.16 -26.36
N TRP A 62 -0.11 -0.23 -25.10
CA TRP A 62 -1.07 -0.05 -24.02
C TRP A 62 -1.30 1.44 -23.73
N ALA A 63 -2.51 1.78 -23.27
CA ALA A 63 -2.84 3.13 -22.84
C ALA A 63 -1.91 3.60 -21.70
N ASP A 64 -1.58 4.89 -21.69
CA ASP A 64 -0.82 5.49 -20.59
C ASP A 64 -1.54 5.27 -19.26
N GLN A 65 -0.77 4.95 -18.24
CA GLN A 65 -1.28 4.72 -16.90
C GLN A 65 -0.63 5.70 -15.93
N TYR A 66 -1.46 6.26 -15.06
CA TYR A 66 -1.03 7.16 -13.99
C TYR A 66 -1.25 6.48 -12.65
N GLN A 67 -0.37 6.77 -11.69
CA GLN A 67 -0.43 6.22 -10.35
C GLN A 67 -0.19 7.30 -9.31
N TRP A 68 -1.07 7.34 -8.31
CA TRP A 68 -0.91 8.15 -7.14
C TRP A 68 -0.59 7.27 -5.94
N TYR A 69 0.38 7.69 -5.14
CA TYR A 69 0.70 7.06 -3.87
C TYR A 69 0.37 8.01 -2.73
N CYS A 70 -0.37 7.50 -1.74
CA CYS A 70 -0.67 8.25 -0.53
C CYS A 70 0.60 8.41 0.31
N PRO A 71 0.92 9.64 0.75
CA PRO A 71 2.01 9.83 1.72
C PRO A 71 1.76 9.03 2.99
N ILE A 72 2.84 8.54 3.62
CA ILE A 72 2.74 7.72 4.83
C ILE A 72 1.97 8.44 5.94
N SER A 73 2.19 9.75 6.09
CA SER A 73 1.50 10.59 7.07
C SER A 73 -0.02 10.68 6.86
N SER A 74 -0.49 10.51 5.63
CA SER A 74 -1.90 10.60 5.26
C SER A 74 -2.58 9.25 5.07
N THR A 75 -1.83 8.15 5.08
CA THR A 75 -2.34 6.81 4.74
C THR A 75 -3.46 6.37 5.68
N ARG A 76 -3.33 6.59 6.98
CA ARG A 76 -4.37 6.25 7.95
C ARG A 76 -5.67 7.00 7.67
N ARG A 77 -5.59 8.31 7.51
CA ARG A 77 -6.75 9.16 7.20
C ARG A 77 -7.41 8.74 5.89
N PHE A 78 -6.62 8.55 4.84
CA PHE A 78 -7.12 8.11 3.55
C PHE A 78 -7.87 6.77 3.65
N LEU A 79 -7.30 5.76 4.30
CA LEU A 79 -7.94 4.46 4.47
C LEU A 79 -9.23 4.55 5.28
N LEU A 80 -9.28 5.36 6.34
CA LEU A 80 -10.49 5.58 7.13
C LEU A 80 -11.59 6.24 6.30
N ASP A 81 -11.24 7.22 5.48
CA ASP A 81 -12.19 7.95 4.64
C ASP A 81 -12.81 7.06 3.55
N ILE A 82 -12.03 6.15 2.95
CA ILE A 82 -12.51 5.28 1.88
C ILE A 82 -13.13 3.97 2.37
N LEU A 83 -12.84 3.55 3.59
CA LEU A 83 -13.25 2.26 4.13
C LEU A 83 -14.75 1.95 3.97
N PRO A 84 -15.69 2.89 4.24
CA PRO A 84 -17.12 2.65 4.06
C PRO A 84 -17.53 2.35 2.61
N TYR A 85 -16.72 2.75 1.64
CA TYR A 85 -16.99 2.62 0.21
C TYR A 85 -16.27 1.43 -0.44
N LEU A 86 -15.37 0.78 0.28
CA LEU A 86 -14.67 -0.39 -0.21
C LEU A 86 -15.55 -1.63 -0.14
N ARG A 87 -15.56 -2.42 -1.20
CA ARG A 87 -16.23 -3.72 -1.28
C ARG A 87 -15.23 -4.87 -1.31
N LEU A 88 -14.27 -4.80 -2.23
CA LEU A 88 -13.31 -5.90 -2.47
C LEU A 88 -12.09 -5.83 -1.56
N LYS A 89 -11.67 -4.64 -1.15
CA LYS A 89 -10.42 -4.41 -0.38
C LYS A 89 -10.64 -4.00 1.07
N THR A 90 -11.83 -4.17 1.60
CA THR A 90 -12.16 -3.84 2.99
C THR A 90 -11.27 -4.60 3.99
N ARG A 91 -11.03 -5.88 3.76
CA ARG A 91 -10.18 -6.70 4.64
C ARG A 91 -8.73 -6.25 4.61
N GLN A 92 -8.20 -5.96 3.41
CA GLN A 92 -6.85 -5.42 3.26
C GLN A 92 -6.70 -4.07 3.96
N ALA A 93 -7.66 -3.17 3.78
CA ALA A 93 -7.66 -1.86 4.43
C ALA A 93 -7.66 -1.98 5.96
N ASN A 94 -8.48 -2.85 6.52
CA ASN A 94 -8.53 -3.10 7.96
C ASN A 94 -7.20 -3.65 8.50
N LEU A 95 -6.56 -4.58 7.79
CA LEU A 95 -5.25 -5.13 8.18
C LEU A 95 -4.14 -4.08 8.13
N VAL A 96 -4.16 -3.19 7.13
CA VAL A 96 -3.21 -2.08 7.05
C VAL A 96 -3.45 -1.06 8.15
N LEU A 97 -4.69 -0.77 8.50
CA LEU A 97 -5.04 0.10 9.64
C LEU A 97 -4.56 -0.52 10.97
N GLU A 98 -4.75 -1.82 11.18
CA GLU A 98 -4.20 -2.54 12.33
C GLU A 98 -2.69 -2.44 12.39
N PHE A 99 -2.00 -2.60 11.26
CA PHE A 99 -0.55 -2.42 11.17
C PHE A 99 -0.11 -1.01 11.60
N ILE A 100 -0.79 0.04 11.13
CA ILE A 100 -0.48 1.43 11.50
C ILE A 100 -0.69 1.65 12.99
N GLN A 101 -1.79 1.14 13.54
CA GLN A 101 -2.10 1.24 14.97
C GLN A 101 -1.05 0.55 15.83
N ASN A 102 -0.66 -0.67 15.49
CA ASN A 102 0.38 -1.42 16.19
C ASN A 102 1.75 -0.72 16.12
N LYS A 103 2.11 -0.21 14.95
CA LYS A 103 3.34 0.57 14.76
C LYS A 103 3.38 1.79 15.68
N ASN A 104 2.29 2.53 15.80
CA ASN A 104 2.20 3.70 16.67
C ASN A 104 2.24 3.33 18.15
N ALA A 105 1.60 2.23 18.55
CA ALA A 105 1.64 1.73 19.92
C ALA A 105 3.07 1.34 20.36
N PHE A 106 3.80 0.62 19.51
CA PHE A 106 5.20 0.26 19.78
C PHE A 106 6.12 1.49 19.81
N ALA A 107 5.87 2.49 18.98
CA ALA A 107 6.66 3.73 18.96
C ALA A 107 6.55 4.54 20.24
N ARG A 108 5.39 4.54 20.90
CA ARG A 108 5.17 5.24 22.18
C ARG A 108 6.01 4.69 23.33
N GLY A 109 6.35 3.41 23.30
CA GLY A 109 7.18 2.75 24.33
C GLY A 109 8.69 2.93 24.13
N LYS A 110 9.13 3.48 23.02
CA LYS A 110 10.56 3.61 22.68
C LYS A 110 11.08 5.01 23.00
N ARG A 111 12.15 5.08 23.80
CA ARG A 111 12.88 6.34 24.01
C ARG A 111 13.49 6.79 22.68
N LYS A 112 13.25 8.04 22.30
CA LYS A 112 13.94 8.69 21.19
C LYS A 112 15.41 8.91 21.59
N GLY A 113 16.28 7.98 21.21
CA GLY A 113 17.73 8.20 21.29
C GLY A 113 18.21 9.15 20.19
N ARG A 114 19.26 9.93 20.45
CA ARG A 114 19.96 10.69 19.40
C ARG A 114 20.48 9.70 18.35
N GLY A 115 20.03 9.82 17.10
CA GLY A 115 20.71 9.21 15.96
C GLY A 115 20.14 7.91 15.39
N GLY A 116 18.86 7.67 15.42
CA GLY A 116 18.25 6.59 14.64
C GLY A 116 17.11 5.86 15.33
N SER A 117 16.25 5.23 14.52
CA SER A 117 15.20 4.37 15.02
C SER A 117 15.81 3.12 15.67
N SER A 118 15.40 2.79 16.88
CA SER A 118 15.76 1.53 17.54
C SER A 118 15.44 0.33 16.66
N PRO A 119 16.25 -0.74 16.68
CA PRO A 119 15.92 -1.98 15.98
C PRO A 119 14.57 -2.52 16.44
N LEU A 120 13.85 -3.17 15.53
CA LEU A 120 12.60 -3.84 15.87
C LEU A 120 12.88 -5.04 16.78
N THR A 121 12.03 -5.24 17.79
CA THR A 121 12.03 -6.46 18.58
C THR A 121 11.54 -7.64 17.75
N GLN A 122 11.86 -8.87 18.16
CA GLN A 122 11.37 -10.08 17.48
C GLN A 122 9.84 -10.12 17.46
N GLN A 123 9.19 -9.72 18.52
CA GLN A 123 7.72 -9.64 18.63
C GLN A 123 7.14 -8.65 17.61
N GLU A 124 7.76 -7.48 17.45
CA GLU A 124 7.36 -6.49 16.45
C GLU A 124 7.50 -7.04 15.02
N ILE A 125 8.61 -7.72 14.73
CA ILE A 125 8.86 -8.32 13.41
C ILE A 125 7.81 -9.39 13.10
N GLU A 126 7.53 -10.27 14.03
CA GLU A 126 6.53 -11.34 13.87
C GLU A 126 5.12 -10.78 13.64
N SER A 127 4.71 -9.79 14.42
CA SER A 127 3.41 -9.12 14.27
C SER A 127 3.28 -8.45 12.89
N ARG A 128 4.29 -7.72 12.47
CA ARG A 128 4.29 -7.02 11.18
C ARG A 128 4.34 -8.01 9.99
N GLU A 129 5.12 -9.06 10.10
CA GLU A 129 5.21 -10.10 9.07
C GLU A 129 3.90 -10.89 8.94
N ARG A 130 3.22 -11.16 10.05
CA ARG A 130 1.89 -11.80 10.05
C ARG A 130 0.88 -10.97 9.27
N LEU A 131 0.76 -9.68 9.58
CA LEU A 131 -0.17 -8.77 8.89
C LEU A 131 0.18 -8.62 7.40
N ARG A 132 1.46 -8.48 7.08
CA ARG A 132 1.94 -8.41 5.70
C ARG A 132 1.56 -9.65 4.90
N ARG A 133 1.77 -10.85 5.45
CA ARG A 133 1.41 -12.11 4.79
C ARG A 133 -0.10 -12.21 4.54
N GLN A 134 -0.92 -11.82 5.49
CA GLN A 134 -2.38 -11.83 5.35
C GLN A 134 -2.84 -10.89 4.23
N VAL A 135 -2.32 -9.67 4.17
CA VAL A 135 -2.63 -8.72 3.09
C VAL A 135 -2.20 -9.27 1.73
N ARG A 136 -1.00 -9.85 1.64
CA ARG A 136 -0.50 -10.44 0.39
C ARG A 136 -1.36 -11.60 -0.10
N LEU A 137 -1.81 -12.47 0.79
CA LEU A 137 -2.70 -13.57 0.44
C LEU A 137 -4.04 -13.08 -0.12
N LEU A 138 -4.63 -12.04 0.49
CA LEU A 138 -5.86 -11.43 -0.01
C LEU A 138 -5.66 -10.77 -1.38
N ASN A 139 -4.54 -10.10 -1.60
CA ASN A 139 -4.21 -9.51 -2.90
C ASN A 139 -4.00 -10.56 -4.00
N LYS A 140 -3.42 -11.72 -3.67
CA LYS A 140 -3.27 -12.84 -4.61
C LYS A 140 -4.64 -13.43 -5.00
N LYS A 141 -5.51 -13.68 -4.04
CA LYS A 141 -6.86 -14.20 -4.30
C LYS A 141 -7.66 -13.30 -5.24
N GLY A 142 -7.52 -11.98 -5.09
CA GLY A 142 -8.16 -11.02 -5.98
C GLY A 142 -7.66 -11.11 -7.44
N LYS A 143 -6.40 -11.46 -7.66
CA LYS A 143 -5.86 -11.68 -9.02
C LYS A 143 -6.43 -12.96 -9.68
N TYR A 144 -6.55 -14.03 -8.92
CA TYR A 144 -7.10 -15.30 -9.44
C TYR A 144 -8.61 -15.22 -9.70
N ALA A 145 -9.36 -14.49 -8.87
CA ALA A 145 -10.79 -14.29 -9.10
C ALA A 145 -11.09 -13.54 -10.41
N ARG A 146 -10.15 -12.70 -10.88
CA ARG A 146 -10.28 -12.00 -12.18
C ARG A 146 -9.94 -12.88 -13.37
N SER A 147 -9.02 -13.83 -13.23
CA SER A 147 -8.63 -14.75 -14.30
C SER A 147 -9.59 -15.93 -14.46
N GLY A 148 -10.45 -16.21 -13.49
CA GLY A 148 -11.48 -17.24 -13.53
C GLY A 148 -12.86 -16.77 -13.97
N GLY A 149 -13.00 -15.49 -14.35
CA GLY A 149 -14.28 -14.88 -14.72
C GLY A 149 -14.67 -14.99 -16.19
N ASP A 150 -13.82 -15.56 -17.03
CA ASP A 150 -14.07 -15.78 -18.46
C ASP A 150 -14.37 -17.27 -18.72
N GLY A 151 -15.41 -17.73 -18.07
CA GLY A 151 -16.00 -19.03 -18.39
C GLY A 151 -17.17 -18.88 -19.33
#